data_3339f687a93d423d0dd9f8230ea9d574
#
_entry.id   3339f687a93d423d0dd9f8230ea9d574
#
_cell.length_a   1.000
_cell.length_b   1.000
_cell.length_c   1.000
_cell.angle_alpha   90.00
_cell.angle_beta   90.00
_cell.angle_gamma   90.00
#
_symmetry.space_group_name_H-M   'P 1'
#
loop_
_entity.id
_entity.type
_entity.pdbx_description
1 polymer ?
#
loop_
_entity_poly.entity_id
_entity_poly.type
_entity_poly.pdbx_seq_one_letter_code
_entity_poly.pdbx_strand_id
1 'polypeptide(L)'
;MQFRHEVKHKISNLDMLILRQRLGAVMAPDCHAPNGEYEVRSLYFDNLEDKALREKLDGVYVREKYRIRLYNNDPSVIHLERKFKRGALGHKDSALLTPEQARRIAGGDVRWMAESANSVILGFYSRICSEGLAAKAIVDYTRKAFVFGPGNVRVTLDSHIRTALRSTDFLNPHCATVPVPDSPCIHDPEGL
;
A
#
# COMPACT_ATOMS: atom_id res chain seq x y z
N MET A 1 4.37 9.26 -17.27
CA MET A 1 3.60 8.16 -16.66
C MET A 1 4.39 6.88 -16.87
N GLN A 2 4.90 6.24 -15.80
CA GLN A 2 5.66 4.99 -15.92
C GLN A 2 4.77 3.84 -15.44
N PHE A 3 4.43 2.94 -16.33
CA PHE A 3 3.72 1.71 -16.01
C PHE A 3 4.72 0.62 -15.61
N ARG A 4 4.29 -0.24 -14.68
CA ARG A 4 5.10 -1.39 -14.21
C ARG A 4 4.23 -2.63 -14.17
N HIS A 5 4.82 -3.77 -14.46
CA HIS A 5 4.25 -5.06 -14.12
C HIS A 5 4.41 -5.30 -12.61
N GLU A 6 3.46 -5.96 -12.00
CA GLU A 6 3.51 -6.35 -10.59
C GLU A 6 2.76 -7.66 -10.41
N VAL A 7 3.50 -8.68 -10.04
CA VAL A 7 2.95 -9.99 -9.70
C VAL A 7 3.02 -10.18 -8.18
N LYS A 8 2.08 -10.92 -7.63
CA LYS A 8 1.99 -11.21 -6.20
C LYS A 8 1.72 -12.68 -6.00
N HIS A 9 2.53 -13.30 -5.16
CA HIS A 9 2.38 -14.69 -4.79
C HIS A 9 2.20 -14.82 -3.28
N LYS A 10 1.29 -15.68 -2.87
CA LYS A 10 1.23 -16.15 -1.51
C LYS A 10 2.27 -17.27 -1.36
N ILE A 11 3.10 -17.21 -0.34
CA ILE A 11 4.17 -18.17 -0.08
C ILE A 11 4.06 -18.72 1.34
N SER A 12 4.72 -19.83 1.62
CA SER A 12 4.84 -20.34 2.98
C SER A 12 5.94 -19.62 3.76
N ASN A 13 5.94 -19.77 5.09
CA ASN A 13 7.03 -19.26 5.93
C ASN A 13 8.39 -19.89 5.57
N LEU A 14 8.39 -21.15 5.17
CA LEU A 14 9.60 -21.84 4.71
C LEU A 14 10.12 -21.26 3.39
N ASP A 15 9.23 -21.05 2.42
CA ASP A 15 9.59 -20.41 1.15
C ASP A 15 10.14 -19.01 1.38
N MET A 16 9.55 -18.25 2.31
CA MET A 16 10.04 -16.91 2.65
C MET A 16 11.48 -16.95 3.17
N LEU A 17 11.83 -17.91 4.04
CA LEU A 17 13.19 -18.07 4.55
C LEU A 17 14.17 -18.44 3.44
N ILE A 18 13.82 -19.38 2.58
CA ILE A 18 14.63 -19.81 1.42
C ILE A 18 14.84 -18.63 0.45
N LEU A 19 13.75 -17.93 0.09
CA LEU A 19 13.81 -16.79 -0.82
C LEU A 19 14.63 -15.63 -0.25
N ARG A 20 14.49 -15.34 1.05
CA ARG A 20 15.30 -14.33 1.73
C ARG A 20 16.80 -14.60 1.58
N GLN A 21 17.21 -15.85 1.75
CA GLN A 21 18.61 -16.26 1.60
C GLN A 21 19.07 -16.17 0.13
N ARG A 22 18.28 -16.70 -0.80
CA ARG A 22 18.62 -16.73 -2.23
C ARG A 22 18.67 -15.33 -2.84
N LEU A 23 17.66 -14.49 -2.56
CA LEU A 23 17.63 -13.11 -3.04
C LEU A 23 18.78 -12.29 -2.46
N GLY A 24 19.10 -12.47 -1.18
CA GLY A 24 20.24 -11.80 -0.56
C GLY A 24 21.61 -12.17 -1.13
N ALA A 25 21.74 -13.32 -1.82
CA ALA A 25 22.96 -13.73 -2.48
C ALA A 25 23.17 -13.04 -3.87
N VAL A 26 22.08 -12.59 -4.52
CA VAL A 26 22.11 -12.08 -5.91
C VAL A 26 21.62 -10.64 -6.07
N MET A 27 20.91 -10.11 -5.07
CA MET A 27 20.31 -8.77 -5.08
C MET A 27 20.79 -7.95 -3.90
N ALA A 28 20.89 -6.64 -4.08
CA ALA A 28 21.19 -5.72 -2.98
C ALA A 28 19.94 -5.44 -2.13
N PRO A 29 20.07 -5.24 -0.80
CA PRO A 29 18.98 -4.72 0.00
C PRO A 29 18.60 -3.30 -0.46
N ASP A 30 17.33 -2.94 -0.30
CA ASP A 30 16.84 -1.58 -0.60
C ASP A 30 17.54 -0.58 0.34
N CYS A 31 18.11 0.48 -0.22
CA CYS A 31 18.81 1.53 0.53
C CYS A 31 17.92 2.28 1.54
N HIS A 32 16.59 2.22 1.38
CA HIS A 32 15.62 2.81 2.31
C HIS A 32 15.30 1.92 3.53
N ALA A 33 15.97 0.77 3.64
CA ALA A 33 15.78 -0.18 4.73
C ALA A 33 17.07 -0.26 5.60
N PRO A 34 17.29 0.65 6.57
CA PRO A 34 18.54 0.73 7.34
C PRO A 34 18.92 -0.59 8.02
N ASN A 35 17.94 -1.38 8.42
CA ASN A 35 18.11 -2.69 9.06
C ASN A 35 17.72 -3.86 8.12
N GLY A 36 17.66 -3.60 6.80
CA GLY A 36 17.26 -4.59 5.81
C GLY A 36 15.74 -4.84 5.72
N GLU A 37 14.94 -4.27 6.62
CA GLU A 37 13.48 -4.34 6.60
C GLU A 37 12.87 -3.09 7.22
N TYR A 38 11.59 -2.82 6.93
CA TYR A 38 10.84 -1.69 7.48
C TYR A 38 9.36 -2.04 7.62
N GLU A 39 8.72 -1.35 8.55
CA GLU A 39 7.29 -1.46 8.77
C GLU A 39 6.52 -0.59 7.79
N VAL A 40 5.40 -1.09 7.33
CA VAL A 40 4.48 -0.38 6.44
C VAL A 40 3.09 -0.39 7.07
N ARG A 41 2.53 0.78 7.31
CA ARG A 41 1.14 0.96 7.70
C ARG A 41 0.38 1.66 6.59
N SER A 42 -0.78 1.12 6.24
CA SER A 42 -1.64 1.69 5.20
C SER A 42 -3.09 1.71 5.65
N LEU A 43 -3.75 2.86 5.49
CA LEU A 43 -5.20 3.00 5.61
C LEU A 43 -5.81 2.94 4.22
N TYR A 44 -6.61 1.93 3.94
CA TYR A 44 -7.31 1.74 2.67
C TYR A 44 -8.68 2.37 2.69
N PHE A 45 -9.08 2.90 1.54
CA PHE A 45 -10.39 3.49 1.30
C PHE A 45 -11.19 2.65 0.32
N ASP A 46 -12.48 2.50 0.58
CA ASP A 46 -13.43 1.83 -0.29
C ASP A 46 -14.84 2.40 -0.01
N ASN A 47 -15.79 2.11 -0.86
CA ASN A 47 -17.19 2.47 -0.63
C ASN A 47 -17.91 1.43 0.27
N LEU A 48 -19.19 1.66 0.57
CA LEU A 48 -19.98 0.75 1.40
C LEU A 48 -20.12 -0.65 0.78
N GLU A 49 -20.08 -0.75 -0.54
CA GLU A 49 -20.26 -1.99 -1.28
C GLU A 49 -18.95 -2.75 -1.53
N ASP A 50 -17.81 -2.26 -0.98
CA ASP A 50 -16.48 -2.84 -1.19
C ASP A 50 -16.08 -2.92 -2.68
N LYS A 51 -16.38 -1.86 -3.45
CA LYS A 51 -16.17 -1.78 -4.89
C LYS A 51 -14.74 -2.15 -5.28
N ALA A 52 -13.72 -1.52 -4.66
CA ALA A 52 -12.32 -1.76 -5.00
C ALA A 52 -11.87 -3.20 -4.67
N LEU A 53 -12.45 -3.81 -3.63
CA LEU A 53 -12.23 -5.21 -3.31
C LEU A 53 -12.88 -6.12 -4.35
N ARG A 54 -14.14 -5.90 -4.71
CA ARG A 54 -14.87 -6.68 -5.74
C ARG A 54 -14.18 -6.58 -7.09
N GLU A 55 -13.87 -5.38 -7.57
CA GLU A 55 -13.15 -5.18 -8.83
C GLU A 55 -11.81 -5.94 -8.88
N LYS A 56 -11.13 -6.07 -7.73
CA LYS A 56 -9.91 -6.87 -7.64
C LYS A 56 -10.20 -8.37 -7.74
N LEU A 57 -11.24 -8.88 -7.06
CA LEU A 57 -11.61 -10.30 -7.05
C LEU A 57 -12.14 -10.74 -8.42
N ASP A 58 -12.96 -9.90 -9.04
CA ASP A 58 -13.58 -10.14 -10.34
C ASP A 58 -12.60 -9.92 -11.51
N GLY A 59 -11.40 -9.43 -11.22
CA GLY A 59 -10.38 -9.21 -12.26
C GLY A 59 -10.73 -8.07 -13.22
N VAL A 60 -11.52 -7.07 -12.79
CA VAL A 60 -11.93 -5.93 -13.63
C VAL A 60 -10.70 -5.30 -14.28
N TYR A 61 -10.79 -5.09 -15.61
CA TYR A 61 -9.64 -4.68 -16.43
C TYR A 61 -9.10 -3.29 -16.04
N VAL A 62 -9.99 -2.32 -15.78
CA VAL A 62 -9.60 -0.97 -15.32
C VAL A 62 -10.11 -0.78 -13.90
N ARG A 63 -9.20 -0.60 -12.96
CA ARG A 63 -9.54 -0.38 -11.55
C ARG A 63 -8.57 0.56 -10.87
N GLU A 64 -9.05 1.23 -9.84
CA GLU A 64 -8.22 2.09 -9.01
C GLU A 64 -8.53 1.89 -7.53
N LYS A 65 -7.57 2.25 -6.70
CA LYS A 65 -7.73 2.26 -5.25
C LYS A 65 -6.88 3.33 -4.62
N TYR A 66 -7.37 3.84 -3.51
CA TYR A 66 -6.70 4.86 -2.72
C TYR A 66 -6.29 4.32 -1.35
N ARG A 67 -5.17 4.82 -0.86
CA ARG A 67 -4.71 4.58 0.51
C ARG A 67 -3.85 5.73 0.99
N ILE A 68 -3.81 5.91 2.32
CA ILE A 68 -2.80 6.72 2.99
C ILE A 68 -1.77 5.75 3.57
N ARG A 69 -0.48 6.09 3.47
CA ARG A 69 0.61 5.22 3.91
C ARG A 69 1.68 5.99 4.65
N LEU A 70 2.22 5.37 5.69
CA LEU A 70 3.44 5.76 6.38
C LEU A 70 4.37 4.54 6.57
N TYR A 71 5.61 4.83 6.94
CA TYR A 71 6.67 3.83 7.13
C TYR A 71 7.25 3.97 8.54
N ASN A 72 7.61 2.84 9.16
CA ASN A 72 8.23 2.76 10.49
C ASN A 72 7.47 3.55 11.58
N ASN A 73 6.15 3.64 11.45
CA ASN A 73 5.29 4.48 12.29
C ASN A 73 5.73 5.96 12.40
N ASP A 74 6.50 6.44 11.42
CA ASP A 74 6.96 7.82 11.35
C ASP A 74 5.94 8.71 10.62
N PRO A 75 5.28 9.66 11.32
CA PRO A 75 4.31 10.55 10.71
C PRO A 75 4.94 11.73 9.96
N SER A 76 6.26 11.85 9.90
CA SER A 76 6.93 12.93 9.18
C SER A 76 6.77 12.84 7.67
N VAL A 77 6.56 11.60 7.14
CA VAL A 77 6.37 11.35 5.71
C VAL A 77 5.14 10.47 5.49
N ILE A 78 4.04 11.10 5.16
CA ILE A 78 2.76 10.42 4.89
C ILE A 78 2.40 10.60 3.42
N HIS A 79 2.11 9.51 2.75
CA HIS A 79 1.71 9.50 1.35
C HIS A 79 0.22 9.18 1.18
N LEU A 80 -0.51 10.04 0.48
CA LEU A 80 -1.74 9.63 -0.20
C LEU A 80 -1.34 8.98 -1.53
N GLU A 81 -1.71 7.73 -1.75
CA GLU A 81 -1.39 6.99 -2.96
C GLU A 81 -2.66 6.57 -3.70
N ARG A 82 -2.69 6.86 -4.99
CA ARG A 82 -3.63 6.29 -5.95
C ARG A 82 -2.92 5.19 -6.72
N LYS A 83 -3.41 3.97 -6.65
CA LYS A 83 -2.95 2.88 -7.51
C LYS A 83 -3.98 2.60 -8.59
N PHE A 84 -3.61 2.86 -9.83
CA PHE A 84 -4.39 2.58 -11.02
C PHE A 84 -3.86 1.32 -11.70
N LYS A 85 -4.75 0.45 -12.15
CA LYS A 85 -4.41 -0.72 -12.98
C LYS A 85 -5.24 -0.76 -14.24
N ARG A 86 -4.58 -1.15 -15.35
CA ARG A 86 -5.21 -1.47 -16.62
C ARG A 86 -4.66 -2.81 -17.08
N GLY A 87 -5.44 -3.88 -16.88
CA GLY A 87 -4.95 -5.25 -17.05
C GLY A 87 -3.77 -5.55 -16.13
N ALA A 88 -2.66 -6.02 -16.69
CA ALA A 88 -1.41 -6.32 -15.98
C ALA A 88 -0.60 -5.06 -15.60
N LEU A 89 -0.83 -3.94 -16.31
CA LEU A 89 -0.07 -2.71 -16.11
C LEU A 89 -0.59 -1.92 -14.92
N GLY A 90 0.32 -1.50 -14.05
CA GLY A 90 0.02 -0.66 -12.88
C GLY A 90 0.72 0.69 -12.95
N HIS A 91 0.04 1.72 -12.50
CA HIS A 91 0.59 3.05 -12.28
C HIS A 91 0.26 3.53 -10.87
N LYS A 92 1.17 4.28 -10.28
CA LYS A 92 0.99 4.84 -8.94
C LYS A 92 1.28 6.34 -8.97
N ASP A 93 0.29 7.12 -8.56
CA ASP A 93 0.44 8.53 -8.24
C ASP A 93 0.48 8.71 -6.73
N SER A 94 1.21 9.71 -6.24
CA SER A 94 1.27 10.01 -4.82
C SER A 94 1.33 11.51 -4.55
N ALA A 95 0.78 11.91 -3.41
CA ALA A 95 0.89 13.22 -2.83
C ALA A 95 1.35 13.10 -1.38
N LEU A 96 2.15 14.06 -0.90
CA LEU A 96 2.50 14.15 0.51
C LEU A 96 1.33 14.78 1.28
N LEU A 97 1.09 14.27 2.48
CA LEU A 97 0.12 14.80 3.44
C LEU A 97 0.84 15.20 4.72
N THR A 98 0.35 16.25 5.36
CA THR A 98 0.70 16.51 6.75
C THR A 98 -0.02 15.52 7.69
N PRO A 99 0.47 15.28 8.92
CA PRO A 99 -0.24 14.45 9.90
C PRO A 99 -1.67 14.94 10.17
N GLU A 100 -1.88 16.26 10.17
CA GLU A 100 -3.21 16.85 10.35
C GLU A 100 -4.14 16.54 9.16
N GLN A 101 -3.66 16.68 7.94
CA GLN A 101 -4.43 16.33 6.75
C GLN A 101 -4.79 14.83 6.73
N ALA A 102 -3.86 13.96 7.08
CA ALA A 102 -4.12 12.52 7.16
C ALA A 102 -5.18 12.18 8.21
N ARG A 103 -5.13 12.85 9.39
CA ARG A 103 -6.14 12.69 10.45
C ARG A 103 -7.51 13.16 10.00
N ARG A 104 -7.59 14.33 9.35
CA ARG A 104 -8.85 14.88 8.82
C ARG A 104 -9.47 13.92 7.80
N ILE A 105 -8.69 13.43 6.84
CA ILE A 105 -9.17 12.46 5.83
C ILE A 105 -9.65 11.17 6.50
N ALA A 106 -8.90 10.62 7.44
CA ALA A 106 -9.29 9.40 8.15
C ALA A 106 -10.60 9.58 8.92
N GLY A 107 -10.84 10.77 9.47
CA GLY A 107 -12.08 11.16 10.17
C GLY A 107 -13.22 11.59 9.26
N GLY A 108 -13.03 11.63 7.94
CA GLY A 108 -14.06 12.03 6.98
C GLY A 108 -14.18 13.53 6.74
N ASP A 109 -13.31 14.37 7.33
CA ASP A 109 -13.25 15.80 7.03
C ASP A 109 -12.40 16.04 5.78
N VAL A 110 -13.07 16.12 4.64
CA VAL A 110 -12.44 16.14 3.31
C VAL A 110 -12.71 17.44 2.52
N ARG A 111 -13.53 18.37 3.03
CA ARG A 111 -13.95 19.57 2.27
C ARG A 111 -12.78 20.43 1.81
N TRP A 112 -11.73 20.55 2.61
CA TRP A 112 -10.52 21.29 2.28
C TRP A 112 -9.80 20.77 1.03
N MET A 113 -10.01 19.51 0.66
CA MET A 113 -9.37 18.89 -0.51
C MET A 113 -9.88 19.47 -1.84
N ALA A 114 -11.07 20.07 -1.85
CA ALA A 114 -11.66 20.70 -3.05
C ALA A 114 -10.83 21.89 -3.56
N GLU A 115 -10.09 22.55 -2.67
CA GLU A 115 -9.25 23.71 -2.98
C GLU A 115 -7.77 23.34 -3.19
N SER A 116 -7.45 22.04 -3.19
CA SER A 116 -6.07 21.57 -3.33
C SER A 116 -5.56 21.75 -4.75
N ALA A 117 -4.39 22.35 -4.90
CA ALA A 117 -3.68 22.42 -6.18
C ALA A 117 -3.08 21.05 -6.61
N ASN A 118 -3.04 20.05 -5.70
CA ASN A 118 -2.49 18.75 -6.00
C ASN A 118 -3.53 17.85 -6.67
N SER A 119 -3.25 17.38 -7.87
CA SER A 119 -4.18 16.59 -8.69
C SER A 119 -4.56 15.23 -8.05
N VAL A 120 -3.67 14.63 -7.24
CA VAL A 120 -3.96 13.36 -6.55
C VAL A 120 -4.96 13.58 -5.42
N ILE A 121 -4.79 14.67 -4.65
CA ILE A 121 -5.69 15.05 -3.57
C ILE A 121 -7.06 15.41 -4.14
N LEU A 122 -7.09 16.25 -5.18
CA LEU A 122 -8.34 16.66 -5.83
C LEU A 122 -9.06 15.47 -6.48
N GLY A 123 -8.31 14.57 -7.14
CA GLY A 123 -8.85 13.34 -7.70
C GLY A 123 -9.45 12.41 -6.64
N PHE A 124 -8.80 12.29 -5.47
CA PHE A 124 -9.34 11.52 -4.36
C PHE A 124 -10.62 12.14 -3.79
N TYR A 125 -10.65 13.47 -3.62
CA TYR A 125 -11.87 14.19 -3.22
C TYR A 125 -13.03 13.91 -4.16
N SER A 126 -12.80 14.00 -5.46
CA SER A 126 -13.82 13.68 -6.47
C SER A 126 -14.39 12.27 -6.30
N ARG A 127 -13.52 11.27 -6.01
CA ARG A 127 -13.96 9.88 -5.78
C ARG A 127 -14.71 9.71 -4.45
N ILE A 128 -14.30 10.42 -3.40
CA ILE A 128 -15.05 10.45 -2.15
C ILE A 128 -16.48 10.95 -2.39
N CYS A 129 -16.62 12.06 -3.12
CA CYS A 129 -17.94 12.66 -3.41
C CYS A 129 -18.78 11.80 -4.35
N SER A 130 -18.20 11.21 -5.40
CA SER A 130 -18.94 10.48 -6.43
C SER A 130 -19.23 9.02 -6.08
N GLU A 131 -18.35 8.37 -5.31
CA GLU A 131 -18.43 6.94 -5.02
C GLU A 131 -18.62 6.62 -3.52
N GLY A 132 -18.57 7.63 -2.65
CA GLY A 132 -18.75 7.45 -1.22
C GLY A 132 -17.57 6.73 -0.56
N LEU A 133 -16.32 6.99 -1.02
CA LEU A 133 -15.14 6.37 -0.42
C LEU A 133 -14.97 6.83 1.04
N ALA A 134 -14.74 5.87 1.93
CA ALA A 134 -14.45 6.08 3.35
C ALA A 134 -13.30 5.17 3.81
N ALA A 135 -12.73 5.48 4.96
CA ALA A 135 -11.72 4.63 5.58
C ALA A 135 -12.32 3.25 5.91
N LYS A 136 -11.68 2.17 5.44
CA LYS A 136 -12.18 0.79 5.56
C LYS A 136 -11.32 -0.09 6.45
N ALA A 137 -10.00 -0.09 6.22
CA ALA A 137 -9.11 -0.99 6.93
C ALA A 137 -7.70 -0.41 7.04
N ILE A 138 -7.11 -0.55 8.21
CA ILE A 138 -5.68 -0.40 8.42
C ILE A 138 -5.04 -1.76 8.15
N VAL A 139 -3.94 -1.76 7.40
CA VAL A 139 -3.12 -2.95 7.14
C VAL A 139 -1.69 -2.62 7.46
N ASP A 140 -1.13 -3.39 8.39
CA ASP A 140 0.27 -3.32 8.82
C ASP A 140 1.02 -4.55 8.32
N TYR A 141 2.27 -4.39 7.97
CA TYR A 141 3.16 -5.50 7.64
C TYR A 141 4.62 -5.07 7.69
N THR A 142 5.50 -6.05 7.90
CA THR A 142 6.95 -5.88 7.76
C THR A 142 7.36 -6.20 6.33
N ARG A 143 8.15 -5.32 5.70
CA ARG A 143 8.65 -5.48 4.34
C ARG A 143 10.16 -5.60 4.31
N LYS A 144 10.65 -6.63 3.65
CA LYS A 144 12.02 -6.75 3.21
C LYS A 144 12.09 -6.59 1.70
N ALA A 145 12.89 -5.63 1.22
CA ALA A 145 12.98 -5.31 -0.20
C ALA A 145 14.40 -5.56 -0.73
N PHE A 146 14.47 -6.14 -1.91
CA PHE A 146 15.69 -6.41 -2.65
C PHE A 146 15.63 -5.72 -4.00
N VAL A 147 16.77 -5.21 -4.47
CA VAL A 147 16.87 -4.49 -5.74
C VAL A 147 17.95 -5.16 -6.59
N PHE A 148 17.62 -5.46 -7.83
CA PHE A 148 18.56 -5.92 -8.83
C PHE A 148 18.74 -4.81 -9.87
N GLY A 149 19.95 -4.24 -9.93
CA GLY A 149 20.25 -3.08 -10.77
C GLY A 149 19.98 -3.31 -12.25
N PRO A 150 20.50 -4.41 -12.86
CA PRO A 150 20.14 -4.75 -14.24
C PRO A 150 18.62 -4.97 -14.36
N GLY A 151 17.95 -4.21 -15.27
CA GLY A 151 16.51 -4.30 -15.46
C GLY A 151 15.65 -3.56 -14.42
N ASN A 152 16.25 -2.92 -13.41
CA ASN A 152 15.52 -2.19 -12.35
C ASN A 152 14.42 -3.05 -11.66
N VAL A 153 14.78 -4.33 -11.42
CA VAL A 153 13.86 -5.29 -10.78
C VAL A 153 13.86 -5.09 -9.27
N ARG A 154 12.69 -5.09 -8.66
CA ARG A 154 12.52 -4.98 -7.20
C ARG A 154 11.64 -6.10 -6.69
N VAL A 155 12.19 -6.97 -5.86
CA VAL A 155 11.45 -8.04 -5.19
C VAL A 155 11.21 -7.65 -3.73
N THR A 156 9.99 -7.82 -3.24
CA THR A 156 9.65 -7.53 -1.84
C THR A 156 8.99 -8.72 -1.17
N LEU A 157 9.45 -9.04 0.03
CA LEU A 157 8.85 -10.03 0.91
C LEU A 157 8.07 -9.29 2.00
N ASP A 158 6.76 -9.51 2.06
CA ASP A 158 5.88 -8.93 3.07
C ASP A 158 5.49 -10.00 4.08
N SER A 159 5.67 -9.75 5.37
CA SER A 159 5.40 -10.67 6.47
C SER A 159 4.72 -9.98 7.64
N HIS A 160 4.31 -10.74 8.66
CA HIS A 160 3.62 -10.22 9.85
C HIS A 160 2.43 -9.33 9.50
N ILE A 161 1.63 -9.77 8.53
CA ILE A 161 0.48 -8.99 8.06
C ILE A 161 -0.57 -8.95 9.15
N ARG A 162 -1.01 -7.75 9.50
CA ARG A 162 -2.03 -7.47 10.52
C ARG A 162 -3.07 -6.52 9.96
N THR A 163 -4.26 -6.53 10.50
CA THR A 163 -5.33 -5.63 10.06
C THR A 163 -6.20 -5.12 11.20
N ALA A 164 -6.71 -3.90 11.07
CA ALA A 164 -7.81 -3.37 11.86
C ALA A 164 -8.91 -2.93 10.90
N LEU A 165 -10.07 -3.58 10.99
CA LEU A 165 -11.23 -3.26 10.17
C LEU A 165 -12.00 -2.10 10.78
N ARG A 166 -12.46 -1.18 9.93
CA ARG A 166 -13.26 0.01 10.32
C ARG A 166 -12.58 0.94 11.33
N SER A 167 -11.29 0.82 11.54
CA SER A 167 -10.53 1.76 12.36
C SER A 167 -10.07 2.94 11.52
N THR A 168 -10.20 4.14 12.08
CA THR A 168 -9.67 5.39 11.52
C THR A 168 -8.42 5.86 12.26
N ASP A 169 -7.98 5.11 13.28
CA ASP A 169 -6.88 5.47 14.18
C ASP A 169 -5.50 5.17 13.57
N PHE A 170 -5.32 5.66 12.35
CA PHE A 170 -4.18 5.36 11.48
C PHE A 170 -2.84 5.86 12.04
N LEU A 171 -2.84 7.02 12.72
CA LEU A 171 -1.62 7.65 13.25
C LEU A 171 -1.24 7.13 14.65
N ASN A 172 -2.07 6.32 15.28
CA ASN A 172 -1.77 5.73 16.57
C ASN A 172 -0.92 4.46 16.39
N PRO A 173 0.36 4.45 16.81
CA PRO A 173 1.21 3.26 16.69
C PRO A 173 0.68 2.07 17.50
N HIS A 174 -0.14 2.32 18.52
CA HIS A 174 -0.74 1.31 19.39
C HIS A 174 -2.16 0.90 18.96
N CYS A 175 -2.59 1.28 17.76
CA CYS A 175 -3.88 0.85 17.21
C CYS A 175 -3.98 -0.68 17.26
N ALA A 176 -5.05 -1.19 17.87
CA ALA A 176 -5.28 -2.61 17.99
C ALA A 176 -5.48 -3.25 16.60
N THR A 177 -4.63 -4.20 16.26
CA THR A 177 -4.69 -4.96 15.01
C THR A 177 -4.69 -6.46 15.29
N VAL A 178 -5.33 -7.23 14.42
CA VAL A 178 -5.33 -8.69 14.47
C VAL A 178 -4.44 -9.27 13.37
N PRO A 179 -3.69 -10.34 13.63
CA PRO A 179 -2.89 -10.98 12.60
C PRO A 179 -3.80 -11.58 11.51
N VAL A 180 -3.34 -11.50 10.27
CA VAL A 180 -3.95 -12.22 9.15
C VAL A 180 -3.27 -13.58 9.07
N PRO A 181 -3.99 -14.70 9.29
CA PRO A 181 -3.41 -16.03 9.26
C PRO A 181 -2.78 -16.35 7.89
N ASP A 182 -1.68 -17.08 7.89
CA ASP A 182 -1.03 -17.69 6.71
C ASP A 182 -0.57 -16.73 5.61
N SER A 183 0.15 -15.65 5.92
CA SER A 183 0.34 -14.71 4.83
C SER A 183 1.65 -13.96 4.74
N PRO A 184 2.82 -14.60 4.67
CA PRO A 184 3.89 -13.95 3.93
C PRO A 184 3.53 -13.91 2.45
N CYS A 185 3.80 -12.79 1.79
CA CYS A 185 3.66 -12.70 0.35
C CYS A 185 4.91 -12.09 -0.29
N ILE A 186 5.24 -12.60 -1.47
CA ILE A 186 6.26 -12.03 -2.32
C ILE A 186 5.60 -11.14 -3.38
N HIS A 187 6.22 -9.99 -3.63
CA HIS A 187 5.87 -9.14 -4.74
C HIS A 187 7.06 -9.08 -5.69
N ASP A 188 6.83 -9.59 -6.88
CA ASP A 188 7.75 -9.54 -7.99
C ASP A 188 7.16 -8.63 -9.07
N PRO A 189 7.92 -7.66 -9.61
CA PRO A 189 7.44 -6.79 -10.66
C PRO A 189 7.27 -7.48 -12.02
N GLU A 190 7.96 -8.59 -12.30
CA GLU A 190 7.97 -9.20 -13.63
C GLU A 190 7.63 -10.69 -13.68
N GLY A 191 7.50 -11.35 -12.53
CA GLY A 191 7.30 -12.80 -12.44
C GLY A 191 8.61 -13.58 -12.61
N LEU A 192 9.09 -14.18 -11.56
CA LEU A 192 10.21 -15.14 -11.60
C LEU A 192 9.77 -16.46 -12.22
#